data_eb291a995d3e1f41ee98b3ecd9850555
#
_entry.id   eb291a995d3e1f41ee98b3ecd9850555
#
_cell.length_a   1.000
_cell.length_b   1.000
_cell.length_c   1.000
_cell.angle_alpha   90.00
_cell.angle_beta   90.00
_cell.angle_gamma   90.00
#
_symmetry.space_group_name_H-M   'P 1'
#
loop_
_entity.id
_entity.type
_entity.pdbx_description
1 polymer ?
#
loop_
_entity_poly.entity_id
_entity_poly.type
_entity_poly.pdbx_seq_one_letter_code
_entity_poly.pdbx_strand_id
1 'polypeptide(L)'
;MKTNIITKIKILIKATNIFKNWYLYPFVYFKILRRDYVIFETYSGLKIKLRTRSTDLMALTNVWLVEEYSNFRINDKDVIIDIGAHIGLFTLYASQYCTNGIIFCFEPVEENYSVLLDNITQNNLKNVKPFKSAVSKSESTIAIYRNKDEASHSMFDPTSHALKVDSISLKRIIDENS
;
A
#
# COMPACT_ATOMS: atom_id res chain seq x y z
N MET A 1 -5.88 18.49 -4.21
CA MET A 1 -7.12 18.56 -5.04
C MET A 1 -8.32 18.84 -4.13
N LYS A 2 -9.05 19.96 -4.35
CA LYS A 2 -10.30 20.24 -3.59
C LYS A 2 -11.38 19.28 -4.13
N THR A 3 -11.53 18.13 -3.51
CA THR A 3 -12.59 17.17 -3.87
C THR A 3 -13.95 17.79 -3.58
N ASN A 4 -14.83 17.78 -4.59
CA ASN A 4 -16.21 18.24 -4.47
C ASN A 4 -16.94 17.42 -3.39
N ILE A 5 -17.90 18.03 -2.70
CA ILE A 5 -18.70 17.38 -1.65
C ILE A 5 -19.36 16.09 -2.14
N ILE A 6 -19.83 16.07 -3.40
CA ILE A 6 -20.44 14.90 -4.03
C ILE A 6 -19.46 13.72 -4.08
N THR A 7 -18.19 13.98 -4.41
CA THR A 7 -17.15 12.95 -4.44
C THR A 7 -16.90 12.39 -3.04
N LYS A 8 -16.87 13.24 -2.01
CA LYS A 8 -16.70 12.81 -0.62
C LYS A 8 -17.86 11.91 -0.15
N ILE A 9 -19.08 12.26 -0.51
CA ILE A 9 -20.27 11.45 -0.21
C ILE A 9 -20.18 10.08 -0.93
N LYS A 10 -19.81 10.05 -2.21
CA LYS A 10 -19.61 8.79 -2.95
C LYS A 10 -18.56 7.89 -2.31
N ILE A 11 -17.42 8.46 -1.88
CA ILE A 11 -16.37 7.73 -1.16
C ILE A 11 -16.92 7.12 0.13
N LEU A 12 -17.69 7.89 0.90
CA LEU A 12 -18.26 7.41 2.15
C LEU A 12 -19.29 6.27 1.91
N ILE A 13 -20.13 6.40 0.89
CA ILE A 13 -21.06 5.33 0.49
C ILE A 13 -20.28 4.07 0.08
N LYS A 14 -19.21 4.19 -0.71
CA LYS A 14 -18.36 3.03 -1.03
C LYS A 14 -17.72 2.42 0.22
N ALA A 15 -17.27 3.25 1.16
CA ALA A 15 -16.71 2.75 2.41
C ALA A 15 -17.71 1.89 3.19
N THR A 16 -19.01 2.24 3.21
CA THR A 16 -20.04 1.42 3.86
C THR A 16 -20.23 0.04 3.21
N ASN A 17 -19.93 -0.08 1.92
CA ASN A 17 -20.06 -1.33 1.17
C ASN A 17 -18.83 -2.24 1.28
N ILE A 18 -17.68 -1.67 1.63
CA ILE A 18 -16.40 -2.40 1.67
C ILE A 18 -15.97 -2.73 3.10
N PHE A 19 -16.15 -1.79 4.05
CA PHE A 19 -15.65 -1.90 5.40
C PHE A 19 -16.77 -2.08 6.42
N LYS A 20 -16.68 -3.11 7.27
CA LYS A 20 -17.60 -3.32 8.40
C LYS A 20 -17.60 -2.14 9.38
N ASN A 21 -16.43 -1.57 9.61
CA ASN A 21 -16.20 -0.46 10.52
C ASN A 21 -15.94 0.87 9.77
N TRP A 22 -16.69 1.08 8.68
CA TRP A 22 -16.62 2.27 7.81
C TRP A 22 -16.71 3.60 8.57
N TYR A 23 -17.40 3.61 9.71
CA TYR A 23 -17.53 4.80 10.55
C TYR A 23 -16.19 5.33 11.06
N LEU A 24 -15.11 4.53 11.06
CA LEU A 24 -13.77 4.99 11.39
C LEU A 24 -13.20 5.94 10.32
N TYR A 25 -13.67 5.84 9.08
CA TYR A 25 -13.15 6.63 7.97
C TYR A 25 -13.23 8.15 8.23
N PRO A 26 -14.39 8.76 8.57
CA PRO A 26 -14.46 10.18 8.87
C PRO A 26 -13.62 10.56 10.10
N PHE A 27 -13.50 9.71 11.11
CA PHE A 27 -12.68 10.02 12.29
C PHE A 27 -11.18 10.08 11.96
N VAL A 28 -10.69 9.21 11.07
CA VAL A 28 -9.31 9.28 10.55
C VAL A 28 -9.15 10.49 9.64
N TYR A 29 -10.10 10.72 8.73
CA TYR A 29 -10.07 11.84 7.78
C TYR A 29 -9.97 13.20 8.48
N PHE A 30 -10.73 13.41 9.55
CA PHE A 30 -10.70 14.65 10.35
C PHE A 30 -9.63 14.63 11.45
N LYS A 31 -8.78 13.58 11.50
CA LYS A 31 -7.70 13.43 12.49
C LYS A 31 -8.18 13.50 13.95
N ILE A 32 -9.40 13.02 14.21
CA ILE A 32 -10.04 13.05 15.53
C ILE A 32 -9.50 11.93 16.45
N LEU A 33 -9.05 10.79 15.84
CA LEU A 33 -8.53 9.67 16.61
C LEU A 33 -7.19 10.02 17.27
N ARG A 34 -7.09 9.70 18.58
CA ARG A 34 -5.87 9.89 19.38
C ARG A 34 -4.96 8.65 19.43
N ARG A 35 -5.16 7.69 18.51
CA ARG A 35 -4.32 6.49 18.40
C ARG A 35 -3.39 6.64 17.19
N ASP A 36 -2.25 5.97 17.25
CA ASP A 36 -1.30 6.01 16.13
C ASP A 36 -1.77 5.14 14.98
N TYR A 37 -2.51 4.07 15.25
CA TYR A 37 -2.99 3.12 14.26
C TYR A 37 -4.49 2.88 14.36
N VAL A 38 -5.08 2.52 13.22
CA VAL A 38 -6.45 2.02 13.10
C VAL A 38 -6.45 0.80 12.20
N ILE A 39 -7.37 -0.12 12.42
CA ILE A 39 -7.57 -1.29 11.57
C ILE A 39 -8.95 -1.17 10.93
N PHE A 40 -8.99 -1.12 9.60
CA PHE A 40 -10.22 -1.30 8.83
C PHE A 40 -10.42 -2.79 8.57
N GLU A 41 -11.65 -3.27 8.69
CA GLU A 41 -12.03 -4.65 8.39
C GLU A 41 -13.00 -4.67 7.21
N THR A 42 -12.65 -5.39 6.15
CA THR A 42 -13.53 -5.57 4.99
C THR A 42 -14.60 -6.62 5.27
N TYR A 43 -15.68 -6.61 4.49
CA TYR A 43 -16.68 -7.69 4.54
C TYR A 43 -16.13 -9.04 4.09
N SER A 44 -15.08 -9.06 3.26
CA SER A 44 -14.34 -10.29 2.90
C SER A 44 -13.43 -10.82 4.02
N GLY A 45 -13.30 -10.09 5.15
CA GLY A 45 -12.52 -10.52 6.31
C GLY A 45 -11.09 -9.99 6.35
N LEU A 46 -10.62 -9.26 5.34
CA LEU A 46 -9.30 -8.65 5.38
C LEU A 46 -9.23 -7.51 6.41
N LYS A 47 -8.11 -7.47 7.12
CA LYS A 47 -7.77 -6.43 8.08
C LYS A 47 -6.70 -5.52 7.50
N ILE A 48 -6.91 -4.21 7.53
CA ILE A 48 -6.03 -3.21 6.96
C ILE A 48 -5.59 -2.24 8.05
N LYS A 49 -4.35 -2.36 8.48
CA LYS A 49 -3.74 -1.48 9.47
C LYS A 49 -3.22 -0.21 8.78
N LEU A 50 -3.61 0.94 9.29
CA LEU A 50 -3.20 2.27 8.83
C LEU A 50 -2.68 3.11 9.97
N ARG A 51 -1.76 4.03 9.68
CA ARG A 51 -1.37 5.13 10.57
C ARG A 51 -2.42 6.25 10.47
N THR A 52 -2.87 6.79 11.60
CA THR A 52 -4.00 7.75 11.63
C THR A 52 -3.60 9.18 11.22
N ARG A 53 -2.31 9.51 11.29
CA ARG A 53 -1.77 10.86 11.03
C ARG A 53 -0.79 10.89 9.85
N SER A 54 -0.98 9.98 8.92
CA SER A 54 -0.20 9.85 7.69
C SER A 54 -1.07 10.04 6.45
N THR A 55 -0.50 9.77 5.30
CA THR A 55 -1.21 9.71 4.01
C THR A 55 -1.85 8.36 3.73
N ASP A 56 -1.78 7.41 4.66
CA ASP A 56 -2.28 6.04 4.49
C ASP A 56 -3.78 5.99 4.14
N LEU A 57 -4.60 6.89 4.76
CA LEU A 57 -6.01 6.95 4.42
C LEU A 57 -6.26 7.42 2.97
N MET A 58 -5.39 8.29 2.45
CA MET A 58 -5.48 8.72 1.04
C MET A 58 -5.14 7.55 0.12
N ALA A 59 -4.10 6.79 0.42
CA ALA A 59 -3.73 5.59 -0.32
C ALA A 59 -4.83 4.51 -0.24
N LEU A 60 -5.42 4.28 0.94
CA LEU A 60 -6.60 3.41 1.08
C LEU A 60 -7.75 3.87 0.18
N THR A 61 -8.02 5.17 0.16
CA THR A 61 -9.09 5.76 -0.65
C THR A 61 -8.87 5.49 -2.13
N ASN A 62 -7.66 5.70 -2.63
CA ASN A 62 -7.32 5.50 -4.04
C ASN A 62 -7.47 4.03 -4.45
N VAL A 63 -6.89 3.12 -3.69
CA VAL A 63 -6.88 1.68 -4.03
C VAL A 63 -8.28 1.06 -3.89
N TRP A 64 -8.98 1.34 -2.77
CA TRP A 64 -10.18 0.60 -2.38
C TRP A 64 -11.50 1.32 -2.66
N LEU A 65 -11.51 2.66 -2.64
CA LEU A 65 -12.75 3.45 -2.76
C LEU A 65 -12.87 4.16 -4.11
N VAL A 66 -11.76 4.60 -4.68
CA VAL A 66 -11.70 5.14 -6.06
C VAL A 66 -11.46 4.04 -7.08
N GLU A 67 -11.01 2.85 -6.62
CA GLU A 67 -10.77 1.68 -7.44
C GLU A 67 -9.76 1.96 -8.57
N GLU A 68 -8.64 2.59 -8.21
CA GLU A 68 -7.58 2.97 -9.16
C GLU A 68 -7.09 1.79 -10.01
N TYR A 69 -7.16 0.57 -9.45
CA TYR A 69 -6.73 -0.67 -10.09
C TYR A 69 -7.88 -1.53 -10.65
N SER A 70 -9.12 -1.03 -10.68
CA SER A 70 -10.29 -1.80 -11.17
C SER A 70 -10.19 -2.24 -12.63
N ASN A 71 -9.39 -1.54 -13.44
CA ASN A 71 -9.15 -1.90 -14.84
C ASN A 71 -8.13 -3.04 -15.01
N PHE A 72 -7.41 -3.42 -13.95
CA PHE A 72 -6.47 -4.53 -13.99
C PHE A 72 -7.20 -5.84 -13.68
N ARG A 73 -7.16 -6.76 -14.63
CA ARG A 73 -7.67 -8.11 -14.40
C ARG A 73 -6.61 -8.94 -13.69
N ILE A 74 -6.86 -9.24 -12.43
CA ILE A 74 -6.01 -10.13 -11.63
C ILE A 74 -6.63 -11.53 -11.67
N ASN A 75 -5.81 -12.54 -12.00
CA ASN A 75 -6.21 -13.94 -12.02
C ASN A 75 -5.62 -14.68 -10.82
N ASP A 76 -6.23 -15.80 -10.49
CA ASP A 76 -5.90 -16.61 -9.32
C ASP A 76 -4.44 -17.09 -9.25
N LYS A 77 -3.82 -17.37 -10.39
CA LYS A 77 -2.45 -17.92 -10.51
C LYS A 77 -1.42 -16.91 -11.00
N ASP A 78 -1.75 -15.63 -11.01
CA ASP A 78 -0.83 -14.62 -11.51
C ASP A 78 0.44 -14.51 -10.64
N VAL A 79 1.52 -14.09 -11.28
CA VAL A 79 2.72 -13.60 -10.61
C VAL A 79 2.64 -12.07 -10.63
N ILE A 80 2.48 -11.48 -9.46
CA ILE A 80 2.30 -10.03 -9.31
C ILE A 80 3.56 -9.42 -8.69
N ILE A 81 4.00 -8.29 -9.24
CA ILE A 81 5.11 -7.51 -8.70
C ILE A 81 4.59 -6.13 -8.32
N ASP A 82 4.53 -5.86 -7.02
CA ASP A 82 4.09 -4.58 -6.43
C ASP A 82 5.34 -3.76 -6.06
N ILE A 83 5.66 -2.76 -6.89
CA ILE A 83 6.83 -1.90 -6.71
C ILE A 83 6.41 -0.61 -6.02
N GLY A 84 7.00 -0.33 -4.85
CA GLY A 84 6.58 0.77 -3.99
C GLY A 84 5.31 0.41 -3.22
N ALA A 85 5.29 -0.77 -2.63
CA ALA A 85 4.10 -1.34 -2.00
C ALA A 85 3.57 -0.50 -0.82
N HIS A 86 4.36 0.46 -0.32
CA HIS A 86 4.00 1.31 0.82
C HIS A 86 3.60 0.43 2.02
N ILE A 87 2.42 0.61 2.58
CA ILE A 87 1.89 -0.24 3.66
C ILE A 87 1.14 -1.48 3.14
N GLY A 88 1.23 -1.80 1.84
CA GLY A 88 0.68 -3.00 1.22
C GLY A 88 -0.79 -2.93 0.80
N LEU A 89 -1.32 -1.75 0.51
CA LEU A 89 -2.75 -1.60 0.18
C LEU A 89 -3.12 -2.28 -1.15
N PHE A 90 -2.27 -2.15 -2.19
CA PHE A 90 -2.47 -2.88 -3.44
C PHE A 90 -2.18 -4.38 -3.25
N THR A 91 -1.12 -4.73 -2.53
CA THR A 91 -0.81 -6.13 -2.18
C THR A 91 -2.01 -6.83 -1.53
N LEU A 92 -2.67 -6.20 -0.54
CA LEU A 92 -3.89 -6.71 0.10
C LEU A 92 -5.06 -6.79 -0.87
N TYR A 93 -5.24 -5.79 -1.72
CA TYR A 93 -6.29 -5.80 -2.75
C TYR A 93 -6.08 -6.97 -3.71
N ALA A 94 -4.86 -7.12 -4.25
CA ALA A 94 -4.51 -8.17 -5.19
C ALA A 94 -4.63 -9.57 -4.59
N SER A 95 -4.32 -9.75 -3.31
CA SER A 95 -4.38 -11.04 -2.61
C SER A 95 -5.79 -11.65 -2.55
N GLN A 96 -6.84 -10.84 -2.71
CA GLN A 96 -8.21 -11.35 -2.77
C GLN A 96 -8.50 -12.14 -4.04
N TYR A 97 -7.77 -11.88 -5.11
CA TYR A 97 -7.96 -12.47 -6.43
C TYR A 97 -6.87 -13.46 -6.78
N CYS A 98 -5.62 -13.16 -6.42
CA CYS A 98 -4.44 -14.00 -6.63
C CYS A 98 -4.21 -14.89 -5.41
N THR A 99 -4.97 -16.00 -5.29
CA THR A 99 -4.94 -16.89 -4.10
C THR A 99 -3.99 -18.07 -4.26
N ASN A 100 -3.75 -18.54 -5.49
CA ASN A 100 -2.86 -19.65 -5.85
C ASN A 100 -1.61 -19.20 -6.63
N GLY A 101 -1.47 -17.92 -6.88
CA GLY A 101 -0.28 -17.30 -7.45
C GLY A 101 0.67 -16.75 -6.40
N ILE A 102 1.58 -15.88 -6.80
CA ILE A 102 2.58 -15.27 -5.91
C ILE A 102 2.56 -13.75 -6.08
N ILE A 103 2.66 -13.03 -4.97
CA ILE A 103 2.77 -11.57 -4.96
C ILE A 103 4.12 -11.19 -4.34
N PHE A 104 5.00 -10.58 -5.14
CA PHE A 104 6.23 -9.96 -4.68
C PHE A 104 5.96 -8.49 -4.42
N CYS A 105 6.25 -8.01 -3.21
CA CYS A 105 6.04 -6.60 -2.87
C CYS A 105 7.33 -5.98 -2.33
N PHE A 106 7.68 -4.81 -2.86
CA PHE A 106 8.93 -4.11 -2.61
C PHE A 106 8.64 -2.74 -2.01
N GLU A 107 9.16 -2.51 -0.80
CA GLU A 107 9.05 -1.21 -0.12
C GLU A 107 10.36 -0.90 0.60
N PRO A 108 11.09 0.14 0.18
CA PRO A 108 12.39 0.45 0.74
C PRO A 108 12.36 1.20 2.08
N VAL A 109 11.25 1.89 2.39
CA VAL A 109 11.16 2.73 3.60
C VAL A 109 10.76 1.89 4.79
N GLU A 110 11.61 1.87 5.84
CA GLU A 110 11.43 1.03 7.04
C GLU A 110 10.06 1.19 7.69
N GLU A 111 9.60 2.43 7.87
CA GLU A 111 8.33 2.72 8.55
C GLU A 111 7.11 2.20 7.76
N ASN A 112 7.18 2.21 6.43
CA ASN A 112 6.15 1.65 5.55
C ASN A 112 6.24 0.13 5.53
N TYR A 113 7.47 -0.40 5.38
CA TYR A 113 7.72 -1.83 5.32
C TYR A 113 7.27 -2.55 6.60
N SER A 114 7.48 -1.95 7.77
CA SER A 114 7.00 -2.49 9.04
C SER A 114 5.47 -2.65 9.05
N VAL A 115 4.72 -1.64 8.58
CA VAL A 115 3.26 -1.72 8.50
C VAL A 115 2.81 -2.70 7.41
N LEU A 116 3.54 -2.80 6.28
CA LEU A 116 3.33 -3.82 5.24
C LEU A 116 3.43 -5.23 5.84
N LEU A 117 4.47 -5.52 6.63
CA LEU A 117 4.63 -6.82 7.29
C LEU A 117 3.48 -7.12 8.26
N ASP A 118 3.05 -6.13 9.05
CA ASP A 118 1.90 -6.28 9.93
C ASP A 118 0.64 -6.62 9.11
N ASN A 119 0.43 -5.94 8.00
CA ASN A 119 -0.70 -6.16 7.11
C ASN A 119 -0.70 -7.55 6.47
N ILE A 120 0.47 -8.07 6.06
CA ILE A 120 0.63 -9.42 5.54
C ILE A 120 0.35 -10.46 6.64
N THR A 121 0.97 -10.26 7.81
CA THR A 121 0.92 -11.22 8.93
C THR A 121 -0.48 -11.34 9.51
N GLN A 122 -1.16 -10.23 9.79
CA GLN A 122 -2.50 -10.25 10.39
C GLN A 122 -3.56 -10.88 9.47
N ASN A 123 -3.30 -10.92 8.14
CA ASN A 123 -4.16 -11.55 7.14
C ASN A 123 -3.70 -12.97 6.75
N ASN A 124 -2.61 -13.47 7.35
CA ASN A 124 -2.05 -14.80 7.08
C ASN A 124 -1.78 -15.05 5.58
N LEU A 125 -1.26 -14.06 4.85
CA LEU A 125 -1.02 -14.13 3.41
C LEU A 125 0.29 -14.89 3.13
N LYS A 126 0.20 -16.20 2.89
CA LYS A 126 1.37 -17.10 2.71
C LYS A 126 2.01 -16.99 1.33
N ASN A 127 1.26 -16.51 0.35
CA ASN A 127 1.71 -16.34 -1.03
C ASN A 127 2.26 -14.93 -1.34
N VAL A 128 2.37 -14.08 -0.32
CA VAL A 128 2.98 -12.75 -0.44
C VAL A 128 4.42 -12.80 0.08
N LYS A 129 5.35 -12.31 -0.75
CA LYS A 129 6.78 -12.24 -0.45
C LYS A 129 7.23 -10.77 -0.36
N PRO A 130 7.39 -10.21 0.84
CA PRO A 130 7.83 -8.84 1.04
C PRO A 130 9.36 -8.69 0.99
N PHE A 131 9.83 -7.62 0.36
CA PHE A 131 11.23 -7.24 0.27
C PHE A 131 11.42 -5.79 0.71
N LYS A 132 12.34 -5.58 1.69
CA LYS A 132 12.73 -4.23 2.10
C LYS A 132 13.79 -3.68 1.16
N SER A 133 13.39 -3.36 -0.04
CA SER A 133 14.28 -2.83 -1.07
C SER A 133 13.52 -1.99 -2.09
N ALA A 134 14.22 -1.07 -2.73
CA ALA A 134 13.73 -0.44 -3.94
C ALA A 134 13.96 -1.36 -5.14
N VAL A 135 13.20 -1.15 -6.22
CA VAL A 135 13.47 -1.79 -7.51
C VAL A 135 14.13 -0.76 -8.41
N SER A 136 15.29 -1.11 -8.97
CA SER A 136 16.05 -0.23 -9.85
C SER A 136 16.67 -1.01 -11.01
N LYS A 137 17.46 -0.34 -11.85
CA LYS A 137 18.15 -0.96 -12.99
C LYS A 137 19.28 -1.90 -12.54
N SER A 138 19.90 -1.64 -11.40
CA SER A 138 21.03 -2.40 -10.88
C SER A 138 20.97 -2.53 -9.35
N GLU A 139 21.62 -3.55 -8.82
CA GLU A 139 21.77 -3.73 -7.38
C GLU A 139 22.78 -2.74 -6.84
N SER A 140 22.34 -1.89 -5.96
CA SER A 140 23.17 -0.86 -5.33
C SER A 140 22.44 -0.23 -4.15
N THR A 141 23.16 0.53 -3.36
CA THR A 141 22.51 1.44 -2.43
C THR A 141 22.17 2.71 -3.19
N ILE A 142 20.89 3.06 -3.24
CA ILE A 142 20.39 4.26 -3.89
C ILE A 142 19.87 5.26 -2.87
N ALA A 143 19.87 6.54 -3.25
CA ALA A 143 19.22 7.59 -2.47
C ALA A 143 17.79 7.77 -2.94
N ILE A 144 16.83 7.67 -2.02
CA ILE A 144 15.46 8.12 -2.23
C ILE A 144 15.23 9.38 -1.41
N TYR A 145 14.51 10.33 -1.98
CA TYR A 145 14.25 11.61 -1.33
C TYR A 145 12.84 11.59 -0.73
N ARG A 146 12.79 11.96 0.55
CA ARG A 146 11.53 12.01 1.30
C ARG A 146 10.86 13.35 1.04
N ASN A 147 9.82 13.38 0.24
CA ASN A 147 9.01 14.58 0.09
C ASN A 147 8.27 14.91 1.40
N LYS A 148 7.97 16.20 1.63
CA LYS A 148 7.18 16.66 2.78
C LYS A 148 5.79 16.00 2.84
N ASP A 149 5.27 15.58 1.69
CA ASP A 149 4.06 14.75 1.58
C ASP A 149 4.49 13.28 1.60
N GLU A 150 4.30 12.60 2.72
CA GLU A 150 4.73 11.22 3.01
C GLU A 150 4.24 10.16 2.00
N ALA A 151 3.34 10.52 1.07
CA ALA A 151 2.78 9.60 0.07
C ALA A 151 3.62 9.46 -1.21
N SER A 152 4.62 10.33 -1.44
CA SER A 152 5.43 10.29 -2.64
C SER A 152 6.90 10.42 -2.32
N HIS A 153 7.62 9.29 -2.27
CA HIS A 153 9.06 9.30 -2.26
C HIS A 153 9.57 9.31 -3.70
N SER A 154 10.49 10.23 -4.02
CA SER A 154 11.04 10.36 -5.37
C SER A 154 12.56 10.16 -5.35
N MET A 155 13.08 9.51 -6.37
CA MET A 155 14.53 9.42 -6.61
C MET A 155 15.12 10.75 -7.14
N PHE A 156 14.29 11.77 -7.40
CA PHE A 156 14.67 12.95 -8.18
C PHE A 156 14.50 14.29 -7.49
N ASP A 157 14.11 14.35 -6.21
CA ASP A 157 13.98 15.62 -5.49
C ASP A 157 15.14 15.87 -4.51
N PRO A 158 16.18 16.63 -4.89
CA PRO A 158 17.36 16.88 -4.04
C PRO A 158 17.11 17.85 -2.87
N THR A 159 15.91 18.44 -2.74
CA THR A 159 15.58 19.41 -1.68
C THR A 159 15.12 18.76 -0.38
N SER A 160 14.91 17.43 -0.38
CA SER A 160 14.44 16.65 0.75
C SER A 160 15.57 15.79 1.35
N HIS A 161 15.36 15.29 2.58
CA HIS A 161 16.36 14.44 3.23
C HIS A 161 16.51 13.11 2.46
N ALA A 162 17.74 12.84 2.01
CA ALA A 162 18.08 11.60 1.32
C ALA A 162 18.09 10.42 2.30
N LEU A 163 17.32 9.38 2.01
CA LEU A 163 17.36 8.09 2.67
C LEU A 163 18.12 7.12 1.77
N LYS A 164 19.19 6.51 2.30
CA LYS A 164 19.91 5.44 1.60
C LYS A 164 19.15 4.12 1.79
N VAL A 165 18.84 3.46 0.69
CA VAL A 165 18.11 2.19 0.67
C VAL A 165 18.79 1.22 -0.30
N ASP A 166 18.68 -0.06 -0.01
CA ASP A 166 19.15 -1.09 -0.94
C ASP A 166 18.18 -1.23 -2.10
N SER A 167 18.72 -1.53 -3.29
CA SER A 167 17.93 -1.77 -4.48
C SER A 167 18.26 -3.12 -5.11
N ILE A 168 17.23 -3.74 -5.68
CA ILE A 168 17.32 -4.99 -6.44
C ILE A 168 16.91 -4.71 -7.89
N SER A 169 17.48 -5.45 -8.83
CA SER A 169 17.08 -5.33 -10.24
C SER A 169 15.84 -6.16 -10.55
N LEU A 170 14.96 -5.63 -11.41
CA LEU A 170 13.79 -6.38 -11.87
C LEU A 170 14.19 -7.67 -12.59
N LYS A 171 15.29 -7.65 -13.32
CA LYS A 171 15.84 -8.84 -13.99
C LYS A 171 16.10 -9.97 -12.99
N ARG A 172 16.78 -9.67 -11.87
CA ARG A 172 17.08 -10.68 -10.84
C ARG A 172 15.80 -11.24 -10.23
N ILE A 173 14.79 -10.38 -9.97
CA ILE A 173 13.51 -10.83 -9.42
C ILE A 173 12.87 -11.87 -10.35
N ILE A 174 12.90 -11.61 -11.66
CA ILE A 174 12.35 -12.53 -12.66
C ILE A 174 13.18 -13.81 -12.72
N ASP A 175 14.51 -13.70 -12.86
CA ASP A 175 15.41 -14.85 -13.02
C ASP A 175 15.39 -15.82 -11.82
N GLU A 176 15.21 -15.32 -10.61
CA GLU A 176 15.17 -16.14 -9.39
C GLU A 176 13.78 -16.79 -9.13
N ASN A 177 12.75 -16.38 -9.88
CA ASN A 177 11.37 -16.83 -9.64
C ASN A 177 10.66 -17.37 -10.91
N SER A 178 11.41 -17.59 -11.99
CA SER A 178 11.01 -18.31 -13.21
C SER A 178 11.43 -19.80 -13.16
#